data_129f0633bc6df800bf1de9d16d51b408
#
_entry.id   129f0633bc6df800bf1de9d16d51b408
#
_cell.length_a   1.000
_cell.length_b   1.000
_cell.length_c   1.000
_cell.angle_alpha   90.00
_cell.angle_beta   90.00
_cell.angle_gamma   90.00
#
_symmetry.space_group_name_H-M   'P 1'
#
loop_
_entity.id
_entity.type
_entity.pdbx_description
1 polymer ?
#
loop_
_entity_poly.entity_id
_entity_poly.type
_entity_poly.pdbx_seq_one_letter_code
_entity_poly.pdbx_strand_id
1 'polypeptide(L)'
;MSKRALITGITGQDGSYLAEHLLSQGYQVWGLIRGQANPRKSRVSRLVSDLSFVDGDLMDQASLVSAVDTVQPDEVYNLGAISFVPMSWQQSELVTEVNGMGVLRMLEAIRMVSGLNGSRNAGTAGQIRFYQASSSEMFGKAAETPQSETTLFHPRSPYGVAKTYGHYITRNYRESFGMYAVSGMLFNHESPRRGAEFVTRKISLAAARIKLGYQKRLDLGNLDAVRDWGFAGDYVRAMHLMLQQDEPTDYVVGTGQMHSVRDAVRYAFECVDLDWTDYVVIDPALVRPAEVEVLCADTRRVRTELGWXG
;
A
#
# COMPACT_ATOMS: atom_id res chain seq x y z
N MET A 1 -1.79 -16.16 -24.27
CA MET A 1 -1.03 -16.64 -23.10
C MET A 1 -1.54 -15.93 -21.85
N SER A 2 -1.45 -16.61 -20.69
CA SER A 2 -1.82 -16.01 -19.41
C SER A 2 -0.81 -14.92 -19.05
N LYS A 3 -1.27 -13.74 -18.60
CA LYS A 3 -0.37 -12.68 -18.12
C LYS A 3 0.36 -13.11 -16.85
N ARG A 4 1.58 -12.61 -16.65
CA ARG A 4 2.39 -12.82 -15.46
C ARG A 4 2.45 -11.54 -14.64
N ALA A 5 2.18 -11.66 -13.34
CA ALA A 5 2.29 -10.54 -12.40
C ALA A 5 3.37 -10.83 -11.36
N LEU A 6 4.24 -9.85 -11.10
CA LEU A 6 5.22 -9.91 -10.02
C LEU A 6 4.80 -8.93 -8.92
N ILE A 7 4.62 -9.43 -7.69
CA ILE A 7 4.17 -8.62 -6.56
C ILE A 7 5.28 -8.56 -5.50
N THR A 8 5.79 -7.35 -5.21
CA THR A 8 6.60 -7.15 -3.99
C THR A 8 5.64 -6.93 -2.83
N GLY A 9 6.03 -7.30 -1.62
CA GLY A 9 5.13 -7.19 -0.48
C GLY A 9 4.02 -8.23 -0.47
N ILE A 10 4.23 -9.35 -1.17
CA ILE A 10 3.25 -10.43 -1.33
C ILE A 10 2.74 -10.98 0.01
N THR A 11 3.56 -10.93 1.06
CA THR A 11 3.21 -11.48 2.38
C THR A 11 2.37 -10.53 3.23
N GLY A 12 2.13 -9.31 2.74
CA GLY A 12 1.33 -8.30 3.44
C GLY A 12 -0.16 -8.43 3.15
N GLN A 13 -0.94 -7.53 3.77
CA GLN A 13 -2.39 -7.47 3.56
C GLN A 13 -2.73 -7.34 2.07
N ASP A 14 -2.26 -6.27 1.46
CA ASP A 14 -2.61 -5.92 0.06
C ASP A 14 -2.05 -6.96 -0.91
N GLY A 15 -0.82 -7.43 -0.67
CA GLY A 15 -0.20 -8.43 -1.52
C GLY A 15 -1.02 -9.71 -1.60
N SER A 16 -1.56 -10.16 -0.46
CA SER A 16 -2.36 -11.39 -0.43
C SER A 16 -3.72 -11.23 -1.12
N TYR A 17 -4.39 -10.08 -0.94
CA TYR A 17 -5.66 -9.80 -1.64
C TYR A 17 -5.44 -9.61 -3.15
N LEU A 18 -4.36 -8.90 -3.52
CA LEU A 18 -4.05 -8.69 -4.93
C LEU A 18 -3.73 -10.03 -5.62
N ALA A 19 -2.99 -10.90 -4.94
CA ALA A 19 -2.69 -12.23 -5.47
C ALA A 19 -3.96 -13.02 -5.74
N GLU A 20 -4.89 -13.05 -4.77
CA GLU A 20 -6.19 -13.71 -4.96
C GLU A 20 -6.95 -13.12 -6.15
N HIS A 21 -6.99 -11.80 -6.23
CA HIS A 21 -7.68 -11.11 -7.30
C HIS A 21 -7.08 -11.47 -8.66
N LEU A 22 -5.77 -11.36 -8.81
CA LEU A 22 -5.11 -11.61 -10.11
C LEU A 22 -5.22 -13.08 -10.52
N LEU A 23 -5.12 -14.02 -9.58
CA LEU A 23 -5.35 -15.44 -9.87
C LEU A 23 -6.78 -15.66 -10.41
N SER A 24 -7.78 -14.99 -9.81
CA SER A 24 -9.17 -15.09 -10.29
C SER A 24 -9.35 -14.51 -11.69
N GLN A 25 -8.44 -13.60 -12.11
CA GLN A 25 -8.42 -13.04 -13.47
C GLN A 25 -7.57 -13.87 -14.44
N GLY A 26 -7.08 -15.03 -14.01
CA GLY A 26 -6.32 -15.94 -14.88
C GLY A 26 -4.83 -15.63 -15.00
N TYR A 27 -4.28 -14.78 -14.15
CA TYR A 27 -2.85 -14.49 -14.15
C TYR A 27 -2.03 -15.63 -13.52
N GLN A 28 -0.78 -15.73 -13.94
CA GLN A 28 0.27 -16.44 -13.20
C GLN A 28 0.88 -15.42 -12.23
N VAL A 29 0.79 -15.68 -10.91
CA VAL A 29 1.20 -14.71 -9.92
C VAL A 29 2.49 -15.16 -9.22
N TRP A 30 3.47 -14.26 -9.22
CA TRP A 30 4.78 -14.46 -8.58
C TRP A 30 4.94 -13.46 -7.44
N GLY A 31 5.34 -13.95 -6.28
CA GLY A 31 5.65 -13.09 -5.13
C GLY A 31 7.15 -12.94 -4.94
N LEU A 32 7.63 -11.69 -4.82
CA LEU A 32 9.01 -11.44 -4.44
C LEU A 32 9.14 -11.61 -2.92
N ILE A 33 10.05 -12.48 -2.48
CA ILE A 33 10.27 -12.74 -1.06
C ILE A 33 11.76 -12.60 -0.71
N ARG A 34 12.03 -12.22 0.53
CA ARG A 34 13.39 -12.12 1.05
C ARG A 34 13.75 -13.42 1.75
N GLY A 35 14.71 -14.16 1.17
CA GLY A 35 15.28 -15.33 1.78
C GLY A 35 14.36 -16.55 1.85
N GLN A 36 14.97 -17.71 1.86
CA GLN A 36 14.27 -19.00 1.84
C GLN A 36 13.51 -19.30 3.14
N ALA A 37 14.01 -18.81 4.26
CA ALA A 37 13.43 -19.10 5.58
C ALA A 37 12.42 -18.05 6.04
N ASN A 38 11.80 -17.33 5.13
CA ASN A 38 10.84 -16.28 5.48
C ASN A 38 9.55 -16.90 6.07
N PRO A 39 9.28 -16.71 7.37
CA PRO A 39 8.11 -17.34 8.01
C PRO A 39 6.78 -16.81 7.47
N ARG A 40 6.78 -15.62 6.88
CA ARG A 40 5.56 -15.03 6.29
C ARG A 40 5.17 -15.72 4.99
N LYS A 41 6.11 -16.42 4.33
CA LYS A 41 5.82 -17.20 3.13
C LYS A 41 4.75 -18.26 3.41
N SER A 42 4.90 -19.01 4.51
CA SER A 42 3.92 -20.05 4.88
C SER A 42 2.54 -19.45 5.17
N ARG A 43 2.49 -18.23 5.71
CA ARG A 43 1.23 -17.54 5.97
C ARG A 43 0.51 -17.22 4.65
N VAL A 44 1.19 -16.61 3.68
CA VAL A 44 0.54 -16.23 2.42
C VAL A 44 0.17 -17.48 1.61
N SER A 45 0.98 -18.53 1.64
CA SER A 45 0.69 -19.78 0.93
C SER A 45 -0.54 -20.50 1.50
N ARG A 46 -0.87 -20.28 2.77
CA ARG A 46 -2.11 -20.83 3.38
C ARG A 46 -3.34 -20.02 3.00
N LEU A 47 -3.15 -18.72 2.73
CA LEU A 47 -4.25 -17.83 2.34
C LEU A 47 -4.55 -17.92 0.85
N VAL A 48 -3.50 -18.09 0.05
CA VAL A 48 -3.59 -18.03 -1.42
C VAL A 48 -2.86 -19.24 -2.01
N SER A 49 -3.58 -20.10 -2.71
CA SER A 49 -2.99 -21.22 -3.44
C SER A 49 -2.42 -20.75 -4.79
N ASP A 50 -1.65 -21.59 -5.41
CA ASP A 50 -1.15 -21.41 -6.79
C ASP A 50 -0.23 -20.21 -6.99
N LEU A 51 0.47 -19.78 -5.92
CA LEU A 51 1.51 -18.76 -6.00
C LEU A 51 2.86 -19.35 -6.33
N SER A 52 3.60 -18.68 -7.21
CA SER A 52 5.03 -18.90 -7.40
C SER A 52 5.82 -17.85 -6.61
N PHE A 53 7.09 -18.13 -6.32
CA PHE A 53 7.93 -17.20 -5.56
C PHE A 53 9.28 -17.03 -6.25
N VAL A 54 9.85 -15.83 -6.12
CA VAL A 54 11.19 -15.52 -6.58
C VAL A 54 11.88 -14.72 -5.46
N ASP A 55 13.16 -15.01 -5.24
CA ASP A 55 13.95 -14.33 -4.21
C ASP A 55 14.35 -12.94 -4.67
N GLY A 56 14.31 -11.96 -3.75
CA GLY A 56 14.79 -10.61 -4.01
C GLY A 56 14.52 -9.67 -2.84
N ASP A 57 15.25 -8.57 -2.83
CA ASP A 57 15.14 -7.56 -1.77
C ASP A 57 15.15 -6.16 -2.41
N LEU A 58 14.23 -5.31 -1.98
CA LEU A 58 14.17 -3.91 -2.44
C LEU A 58 15.44 -3.12 -2.13
N MET A 59 16.30 -3.65 -1.27
CA MET A 59 17.59 -3.05 -0.95
C MET A 59 18.75 -3.58 -1.82
N ASP A 60 18.48 -4.54 -2.71
CA ASP A 60 19.49 -5.20 -3.53
C ASP A 60 19.14 -5.13 -5.01
N GLN A 61 19.74 -4.20 -5.75
CA GLN A 61 19.52 -3.97 -7.16
C GLN A 61 19.70 -5.26 -8.00
N ALA A 62 20.77 -6.01 -7.73
CA ALA A 62 21.09 -7.21 -8.52
C ALA A 62 20.00 -8.27 -8.38
N SER A 63 19.48 -8.45 -7.15
CA SER A 63 18.42 -9.42 -6.91
C SER A 63 17.12 -9.04 -7.63
N LEU A 64 16.82 -7.74 -7.72
CA LEU A 64 15.62 -7.26 -8.42
C LEU A 64 15.74 -7.46 -9.93
N VAL A 65 16.91 -7.18 -10.51
CA VAL A 65 17.17 -7.44 -11.94
C VAL A 65 16.99 -8.94 -12.22
N SER A 66 17.59 -9.80 -11.39
CA SER A 66 17.48 -11.25 -11.52
C SER A 66 16.00 -11.71 -11.41
N ALA A 67 15.25 -11.16 -10.48
CA ALA A 67 13.84 -11.51 -10.29
C ALA A 67 12.99 -11.13 -11.50
N VAL A 68 13.14 -9.91 -12.01
CA VAL A 68 12.39 -9.43 -13.18
C VAL A 68 12.77 -10.26 -14.42
N ASP A 69 14.06 -10.53 -14.58
CA ASP A 69 14.54 -11.33 -15.72
C ASP A 69 14.04 -12.78 -15.64
N THR A 70 14.00 -13.37 -14.46
CA THR A 70 13.51 -14.75 -14.26
C THR A 70 12.00 -14.84 -14.53
N VAL A 71 11.23 -13.92 -14.00
CA VAL A 71 9.75 -13.95 -14.08
C VAL A 71 9.27 -13.50 -15.47
N GLN A 72 9.95 -12.55 -16.07
CA GLN A 72 9.51 -11.90 -17.33
C GLN A 72 8.04 -11.46 -17.19
N PRO A 73 7.74 -10.59 -16.22
CA PRO A 73 6.34 -10.23 -15.93
C PRO A 73 5.76 -9.27 -16.97
N ASP A 74 4.45 -9.35 -17.19
CA ASP A 74 3.70 -8.33 -17.92
C ASP A 74 3.40 -7.14 -17.02
N GLU A 75 3.22 -7.40 -15.73
CA GLU A 75 2.84 -6.38 -14.74
C GLU A 75 3.64 -6.56 -13.44
N VAL A 76 4.14 -5.45 -12.88
CA VAL A 76 4.84 -5.43 -11.60
C VAL A 76 4.05 -4.54 -10.65
N TYR A 77 3.69 -5.09 -9.50
CA TYR A 77 2.97 -4.36 -8.43
C TYR A 77 3.92 -4.19 -7.25
N ASN A 78 4.40 -2.97 -7.06
CA ASN A 78 5.37 -2.66 -6.00
C ASN A 78 4.64 -2.22 -4.72
N LEU A 79 4.28 -3.22 -3.89
CA LEU A 79 3.59 -3.00 -2.61
C LEU A 79 4.53 -3.14 -1.42
N GLY A 80 5.75 -3.64 -1.64
CA GLY A 80 6.72 -3.86 -0.57
C GLY A 80 7.12 -2.56 0.10
N ALA A 81 6.92 -2.48 1.41
CA ALA A 81 7.21 -1.26 2.17
C ALA A 81 7.26 -1.57 3.67
N ILE A 82 7.96 -0.71 4.41
CA ILE A 82 7.82 -0.61 5.86
C ILE A 82 6.69 0.40 6.06
N SER A 83 5.49 -0.07 6.41
CA SER A 83 4.27 0.74 6.33
C SER A 83 3.77 1.28 7.67
N PHE A 84 4.35 0.85 8.80
CA PHE A 84 3.94 1.34 10.11
C PHE A 84 4.62 2.69 10.37
N VAL A 85 3.85 3.78 10.22
CA VAL A 85 4.36 5.15 10.24
C VAL A 85 5.17 5.48 11.50
N PRO A 86 4.74 5.09 12.73
CA PRO A 86 5.55 5.39 13.92
C PRO A 86 6.97 4.82 13.87
N MET A 87 7.19 3.66 13.23
CA MET A 87 8.52 3.08 13.08
C MET A 87 9.44 3.98 12.25
N SER A 88 8.90 4.79 11.34
CA SER A 88 9.71 5.63 10.47
C SER A 88 10.51 6.70 11.23
N TRP A 89 10.05 7.07 12.44
CA TRP A 89 10.81 8.00 13.30
C TRP A 89 12.02 7.32 13.94
N GLN A 90 11.92 6.02 14.21
CA GLN A 90 12.98 5.24 14.87
C GLN A 90 13.98 4.67 13.87
N GLN A 91 13.54 4.38 12.65
CA GLN A 91 14.35 3.73 11.62
C GLN A 91 14.21 4.47 10.29
N SER A 92 14.42 5.79 10.32
CA SER A 92 14.17 6.65 9.17
C SER A 92 15.04 6.29 7.95
N GLU A 93 16.30 5.94 8.18
CA GLU A 93 17.21 5.51 7.11
C GLU A 93 16.69 4.24 6.42
N LEU A 94 16.37 3.21 7.20
CA LEU A 94 15.87 1.94 6.66
C LEU A 94 14.55 2.16 5.89
N VAL A 95 13.64 2.97 6.45
CA VAL A 95 12.37 3.28 5.80
C VAL A 95 12.61 4.01 4.47
N THR A 96 13.56 4.93 4.43
CA THR A 96 13.91 5.65 3.19
C THR A 96 14.51 4.70 2.15
N GLU A 97 15.40 3.81 2.58
CA GLU A 97 16.03 2.83 1.69
C GLU A 97 15.00 1.89 1.05
N VAL A 98 14.06 1.37 1.85
CA VAL A 98 13.06 0.43 1.34
C VAL A 98 11.96 1.16 0.56
N ASN A 99 11.37 2.20 1.16
CA ASN A 99 10.16 2.83 0.60
C ASN A 99 10.44 3.88 -0.48
N GLY A 100 11.65 4.44 -0.49
CA GLY A 100 12.08 5.41 -1.49
C GLY A 100 13.03 4.77 -2.51
N MET A 101 14.24 4.43 -2.08
CA MET A 101 15.25 3.88 -2.97
C MET A 101 14.85 2.53 -3.55
N GLY A 102 14.07 1.73 -2.81
CA GLY A 102 13.54 0.46 -3.32
C GLY A 102 12.67 0.64 -4.56
N VAL A 103 11.91 1.75 -4.63
CA VAL A 103 11.11 2.09 -5.82
C VAL A 103 12.02 2.35 -7.01
N LEU A 104 13.05 3.19 -6.82
CA LEU A 104 14.04 3.49 -7.86
C LEU A 104 14.70 2.19 -8.36
N ARG A 105 15.12 1.32 -7.43
CA ARG A 105 15.77 0.05 -7.80
C ARG A 105 14.86 -0.85 -8.63
N MET A 106 13.56 -0.92 -8.29
CA MET A 106 12.62 -1.73 -9.08
C MET A 106 12.40 -1.13 -10.47
N LEU A 107 12.25 0.20 -10.56
CA LEU A 107 12.13 0.89 -11.87
C LEU A 107 13.38 0.63 -12.73
N GLU A 108 14.58 0.73 -12.14
CA GLU A 108 15.83 0.43 -12.83
C GLU A 108 15.90 -1.04 -13.27
N ALA A 109 15.46 -1.97 -12.42
CA ALA A 109 15.44 -3.39 -12.80
C ALA A 109 14.55 -3.61 -14.04
N ILE A 110 13.37 -3.00 -14.05
CA ILE A 110 12.46 -3.07 -15.20
C ILE A 110 13.10 -2.44 -16.43
N ARG A 111 13.69 -1.24 -16.27
CA ARG A 111 14.34 -0.52 -17.38
C ARG A 111 15.47 -1.35 -18.01
N MET A 112 16.31 -1.93 -17.16
CA MET A 112 17.45 -2.75 -17.61
C MET A 112 16.99 -4.01 -18.34
N VAL A 113 16.04 -4.75 -17.78
CA VAL A 113 15.54 -5.99 -18.39
C VAL A 113 14.77 -5.71 -19.69
N SER A 114 14.03 -4.58 -19.73
CA SER A 114 13.28 -4.18 -20.94
C SER A 114 14.16 -3.52 -22.01
N GLY A 115 15.43 -3.24 -21.76
CA GLY A 115 16.33 -2.58 -22.69
C GLY A 115 15.95 -1.13 -23.00
N LEU A 116 15.29 -0.44 -22.09
CA LEU A 116 14.85 0.95 -22.29
C LEU A 116 16.02 1.91 -22.04
N ASN A 117 16.62 2.42 -23.10
CA ASN A 117 17.82 3.25 -23.05
C ASN A 117 17.54 4.74 -23.43
N GLY A 118 16.40 5.26 -23.00
CA GLY A 118 16.08 6.68 -23.18
C GLY A 118 15.55 7.08 -24.56
N SER A 119 15.33 6.15 -25.46
CA SER A 119 14.64 6.48 -26.72
C SER A 119 13.13 6.28 -26.53
N ARG A 120 12.37 7.32 -26.87
CA ARG A 120 10.91 7.33 -26.76
C ARG A 120 10.18 6.35 -27.68
N ASN A 121 10.87 5.38 -28.26
CA ASN A 121 10.35 4.59 -29.37
C ASN A 121 9.95 3.15 -29.00
N ALA A 122 9.86 2.83 -27.71
CA ALA A 122 9.23 1.58 -27.33
C ALA A 122 7.72 1.81 -27.33
N GLY A 123 7.05 1.37 -28.34
CA GLY A 123 5.58 1.34 -28.34
C GLY A 123 5.09 0.56 -27.12
N THR A 124 3.94 0.92 -26.63
CA THR A 124 3.38 0.36 -25.38
C THR A 124 3.10 -1.14 -25.45
N ALA A 125 3.09 -1.72 -26.63
CA ALA A 125 2.85 -3.16 -26.81
C ALA A 125 4.08 -3.98 -26.36
N GLY A 126 3.90 -4.84 -25.38
CA GLY A 126 4.96 -5.69 -24.84
C GLY A 126 5.79 -5.05 -23.74
N GLN A 127 5.42 -3.87 -23.27
CA GLN A 127 6.10 -3.18 -22.18
C GLN A 127 5.64 -3.70 -20.81
N ILE A 128 6.58 -3.89 -19.89
CA ILE A 128 6.23 -4.21 -18.48
C ILE A 128 5.51 -3.02 -17.87
N ARG A 129 4.29 -3.24 -17.37
CA ARG A 129 3.50 -2.19 -16.69
C ARG A 129 3.80 -2.21 -15.21
N PHE A 130 4.08 -1.05 -14.65
CA PHE A 130 4.52 -0.89 -13.26
C PHE A 130 3.51 -0.09 -12.44
N TYR A 131 3.08 -0.66 -11.31
CA TYR A 131 2.24 0.00 -10.33
C TYR A 131 3.04 0.27 -9.07
N GLN A 132 3.02 1.52 -8.59
CA GLN A 132 3.62 1.95 -7.32
C GLN A 132 2.52 2.23 -6.30
N ALA A 133 2.58 1.55 -5.13
CA ALA A 133 1.73 1.87 -3.99
C ALA A 133 2.24 3.16 -3.33
N SER A 134 1.63 4.28 -3.69
CA SER A 134 1.82 5.56 -3.02
C SER A 134 0.86 5.64 -1.83
N SER A 135 0.80 6.77 -1.13
CA SER A 135 0.10 6.85 0.15
C SER A 135 -0.50 8.24 0.37
N SER A 136 -1.67 8.28 0.99
CA SER A 136 -2.28 9.55 1.45
C SER A 136 -1.40 10.29 2.48
N GLU A 137 -0.48 9.58 3.16
CA GLU A 137 0.48 10.22 4.09
C GLU A 137 1.41 11.21 3.38
N MET A 138 1.51 11.16 2.05
CA MET A 138 2.23 12.16 1.27
C MET A 138 1.58 13.53 1.37
N PHE A 139 0.24 13.58 1.45
CA PHE A 139 -0.49 14.85 1.58
C PHE A 139 -0.19 15.54 2.93
N GLY A 140 -0.08 14.74 4.00
CA GLY A 140 0.35 15.23 5.31
C GLY A 140 -0.47 16.39 5.81
N LYS A 141 0.16 17.58 5.92
CA LYS A 141 -0.54 18.84 6.27
C LYS A 141 -1.11 19.45 4.99
N ALA A 142 -2.15 18.80 4.46
CA ALA A 142 -2.75 19.19 3.18
C ALA A 142 -3.37 20.59 3.25
N ALA A 143 -3.24 21.35 2.15
CA ALA A 143 -3.81 22.69 2.06
C ALA A 143 -5.31 22.66 1.75
N GLU A 144 -5.84 21.51 1.35
CA GLU A 144 -7.25 21.37 0.95
C GLU A 144 -7.79 19.99 1.33
N THR A 145 -9.10 19.90 1.47
CA THR A 145 -9.84 18.66 1.75
C THR A 145 -11.12 18.69 0.95
N PRO A 146 -11.50 17.65 0.20
CA PRO A 146 -10.76 16.39 0.04
C PRO A 146 -9.52 16.54 -0.84
N GLN A 147 -8.56 15.60 -0.71
CA GLN A 147 -7.32 15.62 -1.47
C GLN A 147 -7.49 14.92 -2.82
N SER A 148 -7.02 15.59 -3.88
CA SER A 148 -7.07 15.11 -5.26
C SER A 148 -5.67 14.83 -5.82
N GLU A 149 -5.62 14.43 -7.09
CA GLU A 149 -4.36 14.16 -7.79
C GLU A 149 -3.51 15.43 -8.00
N THR A 150 -4.10 16.62 -7.81
CA THR A 150 -3.39 17.90 -7.96
C THR A 150 -3.07 18.55 -6.61
N THR A 151 -3.54 18.00 -5.52
CA THR A 151 -3.24 18.52 -4.17
C THR A 151 -1.74 18.41 -3.89
N LEU A 152 -1.13 19.47 -3.42
CA LEU A 152 0.30 19.50 -3.12
C LEU A 152 0.63 18.61 -1.92
N PHE A 153 1.77 17.93 -2.00
CA PHE A 153 2.24 17.09 -0.92
C PHE A 153 2.97 17.92 0.16
N HIS A 154 2.69 17.61 1.42
CA HIS A 154 3.36 18.21 2.57
C HIS A 154 3.52 17.14 3.66
N PRO A 155 4.35 16.10 3.39
CA PRO A 155 4.44 14.96 4.30
C PRO A 155 4.89 15.35 5.70
N ARG A 156 4.40 14.61 6.71
CA ARG A 156 4.63 14.90 8.14
C ARG A 156 5.40 13.77 8.84
N SER A 157 6.00 12.86 8.07
CA SER A 157 6.79 11.75 8.63
C SER A 157 7.87 11.31 7.65
N PRO A 158 8.96 10.68 8.14
CA PRO A 158 9.94 10.09 7.21
C PRO A 158 9.31 9.07 6.25
N TYR A 159 8.28 8.34 6.69
CA TYR A 159 7.49 7.45 5.83
C TYR A 159 6.86 8.24 4.67
N GLY A 160 6.14 9.33 4.99
CA GLY A 160 5.49 10.16 3.97
C GLY A 160 6.49 10.76 2.99
N VAL A 161 7.65 11.20 3.49
CA VAL A 161 8.73 11.75 2.64
C VAL A 161 9.25 10.67 1.69
N ALA A 162 9.51 9.46 2.20
CA ALA A 162 10.00 8.36 1.37
C ALA A 162 8.96 7.95 0.31
N LYS A 163 7.68 7.92 0.67
CA LYS A 163 6.60 7.65 -0.29
C LYS A 163 6.49 8.75 -1.35
N THR A 164 6.72 10.01 -0.96
CA THR A 164 6.72 11.15 -1.91
C THR A 164 7.85 10.99 -2.93
N TYR A 165 9.05 10.61 -2.46
CA TYR A 165 10.15 10.29 -3.38
C TYR A 165 9.75 9.18 -4.34
N GLY A 166 9.21 8.06 -3.82
CA GLY A 166 8.79 6.93 -4.66
C GLY A 166 7.74 7.33 -5.71
N HIS A 167 6.80 8.18 -5.32
CA HIS A 167 5.77 8.70 -6.22
C HIS A 167 6.40 9.53 -7.36
N TYR A 168 7.26 10.48 -7.02
CA TYR A 168 7.85 11.36 -8.02
C TYR A 168 8.86 10.63 -8.91
N ILE A 169 9.63 9.68 -8.40
CA ILE A 169 10.56 8.93 -9.24
C ILE A 169 9.81 8.03 -10.22
N THR A 170 8.64 7.50 -9.83
CA THR A 170 7.76 6.74 -10.73
C THR A 170 7.28 7.64 -11.88
N ARG A 171 6.80 8.85 -11.56
CA ARG A 171 6.40 9.82 -12.58
C ARG A 171 7.58 10.17 -13.49
N ASN A 172 8.75 10.43 -12.91
CA ASN A 172 9.94 10.79 -13.66
C ASN A 172 10.32 9.71 -14.68
N TYR A 173 10.27 8.44 -14.27
CA TYR A 173 10.60 7.32 -15.18
C TYR A 173 9.55 7.19 -16.29
N ARG A 174 8.28 7.43 -15.99
CA ARG A 174 7.23 7.50 -17.01
C ARG A 174 7.55 8.57 -18.06
N GLU A 175 7.89 9.77 -17.59
CA GLU A 175 8.14 10.92 -18.47
C GLU A 175 9.47 10.83 -19.22
N SER A 176 10.50 10.31 -18.56
CA SER A 176 11.86 10.28 -19.12
C SER A 176 12.11 9.09 -20.05
N PHE A 177 11.55 7.94 -19.74
CA PHE A 177 11.83 6.71 -20.47
C PHE A 177 10.61 6.14 -21.20
N GLY A 178 9.46 6.78 -21.08
CA GLY A 178 8.22 6.30 -21.69
C GLY A 178 7.70 5.01 -21.04
N MET A 179 8.08 4.73 -19.80
CA MET A 179 7.61 3.55 -19.09
C MET A 179 6.12 3.66 -18.77
N TYR A 180 5.39 2.55 -18.90
CA TYR A 180 4.06 2.49 -18.33
C TYR A 180 4.22 2.33 -16.82
N ALA A 181 4.26 3.45 -16.11
CA ALA A 181 4.51 3.48 -14.67
C ALA A 181 3.49 4.42 -14.01
N VAL A 182 2.72 3.89 -13.06
CA VAL A 182 1.62 4.64 -12.42
C VAL A 182 1.69 4.50 -10.90
N SER A 183 1.12 5.50 -10.21
CA SER A 183 1.04 5.50 -8.74
C SER A 183 -0.40 5.61 -8.27
N GLY A 184 -0.81 4.70 -7.39
CA GLY A 184 -2.07 4.84 -6.66
C GLY A 184 -1.83 5.54 -5.33
N MET A 185 -2.41 6.73 -5.13
CA MET A 185 -2.34 7.47 -3.87
C MET A 185 -3.41 6.90 -2.94
N LEU A 186 -3.04 5.83 -2.22
CA LEU A 186 -3.97 5.02 -1.44
C LEU A 186 -4.28 5.67 -0.10
N PHE A 187 -5.56 5.84 0.16
CA PHE A 187 -6.04 6.19 1.49
C PHE A 187 -6.07 4.93 2.36
N ASN A 188 -6.39 5.09 3.64
CA ASN A 188 -6.31 3.97 4.58
C ASN A 188 -7.26 2.84 4.16
N HIS A 189 -6.76 1.62 4.16
CA HIS A 189 -7.59 0.46 3.80
C HIS A 189 -7.24 -0.71 4.70
N GLU A 190 -8.26 -1.37 5.16
CA GLU A 190 -8.21 -2.26 6.30
C GLU A 190 -8.84 -3.61 5.97
N SER A 191 -8.54 -4.62 6.79
CA SER A 191 -9.14 -5.95 6.65
C SER A 191 -8.78 -6.82 7.85
N PRO A 192 -9.36 -8.03 7.94
CA PRO A 192 -8.88 -9.02 8.93
C PRO A 192 -7.40 -9.41 8.77
N ARG A 193 -6.78 -9.10 7.61
CA ARG A 193 -5.36 -9.38 7.37
C ARG A 193 -4.43 -8.23 7.77
N ARG A 194 -4.99 -7.13 8.27
CA ARG A 194 -4.20 -5.96 8.71
C ARG A 194 -3.27 -6.33 9.87
N GLY A 195 -2.09 -5.75 9.91
CA GLY A 195 -1.15 -5.94 11.02
C GLY A 195 -1.75 -5.44 12.35
N ALA A 196 -1.48 -6.16 13.43
CA ALA A 196 -2.05 -5.86 14.75
C ALA A 196 -1.57 -4.52 15.33
N GLU A 197 -0.49 -3.97 14.79
CA GLU A 197 0.05 -2.67 15.19
C GLU A 197 -0.76 -1.48 14.63
N PHE A 198 -1.59 -1.72 13.61
CA PHE A 198 -2.42 -0.67 13.02
C PHE A 198 -3.70 -0.47 13.82
N VAL A 199 -4.14 0.80 13.91
CA VAL A 199 -5.17 1.22 14.87
C VAL A 199 -6.47 0.41 14.75
N THR A 200 -6.98 0.19 13.56
CA THR A 200 -8.25 -0.55 13.36
C THR A 200 -8.14 -2.00 13.82
N ARG A 201 -7.03 -2.67 13.45
CA ARG A 201 -6.81 -4.05 13.87
C ARG A 201 -6.52 -4.15 15.37
N LYS A 202 -5.76 -3.19 15.91
CA LYS A 202 -5.50 -3.08 17.35
C LYS A 202 -6.81 -2.99 18.12
N ILE A 203 -7.73 -2.12 17.67
CA ILE A 203 -9.04 -1.91 18.31
C ILE A 203 -9.88 -3.20 18.27
N SER A 204 -10.03 -3.81 17.07
CA SER A 204 -10.88 -5.00 16.92
C SER A 204 -10.37 -6.19 17.72
N LEU A 205 -9.04 -6.39 17.75
CA LEU A 205 -8.43 -7.45 18.58
C LEU A 205 -8.63 -7.18 20.07
N ALA A 206 -8.47 -5.92 20.50
CA ALA A 206 -8.65 -5.55 21.90
C ALA A 206 -10.09 -5.76 22.36
N ALA A 207 -11.08 -5.33 21.56
CA ALA A 207 -12.49 -5.53 21.87
C ALA A 207 -12.80 -7.03 22.08
N ALA A 208 -12.33 -7.88 21.18
CA ALA A 208 -12.53 -9.33 21.28
C ALA A 208 -11.83 -9.92 22.53
N ARG A 209 -10.57 -9.52 22.78
CA ARG A 209 -9.80 -9.99 23.92
C ARG A 209 -10.41 -9.54 25.24
N ILE A 210 -10.93 -8.31 25.33
CA ILE A 210 -11.59 -7.78 26.52
C ILE A 210 -12.86 -8.59 26.78
N LYS A 211 -13.67 -8.82 25.75
CA LYS A 211 -14.89 -9.62 25.88
C LYS A 211 -14.61 -11.03 26.43
N LEU A 212 -13.48 -11.62 25.98
CA LEU A 212 -13.09 -12.97 26.40
C LEU A 212 -12.29 -12.99 27.72
N GLY A 213 -12.03 -11.83 28.33
CA GLY A 213 -11.30 -11.75 29.60
C GLY A 213 -9.79 -11.85 29.49
N TYR A 214 -9.22 -11.80 28.26
CA TYR A 214 -7.77 -11.89 28.06
C TYR A 214 -7.05 -10.54 28.13
N GLN A 215 -7.81 -9.44 28.18
CA GLN A 215 -7.25 -8.08 28.20
C GLN A 215 -8.18 -7.22 29.05
N LYS A 216 -7.63 -6.25 29.80
CA LYS A 216 -8.42 -5.42 30.72
C LYS A 216 -8.71 -4.02 30.16
N ARG A 217 -7.85 -3.49 29.28
CA ARG A 217 -8.01 -2.14 28.75
C ARG A 217 -7.33 -2.00 27.39
N LEU A 218 -7.67 -0.93 26.69
CA LEU A 218 -7.06 -0.57 25.39
C LEU A 218 -6.50 0.84 25.49
N ASP A 219 -5.18 0.98 25.34
CA ASP A 219 -4.51 2.29 25.35
C ASP A 219 -4.41 2.82 23.93
N LEU A 220 -4.95 4.02 23.69
CA LEU A 220 -4.95 4.70 22.39
C LEU A 220 -4.46 6.15 22.54
N GLY A 221 -3.99 6.74 21.45
CA GLY A 221 -3.62 8.14 21.39
C GLY A 221 -4.82 9.03 21.06
N ASN A 222 -4.75 9.74 19.92
CA ASN A 222 -5.79 10.70 19.52
C ASN A 222 -7.03 9.98 18.96
N LEU A 223 -8.13 10.03 19.68
CA LEU A 223 -9.42 9.45 19.23
C LEU A 223 -10.12 10.31 18.18
N ASP A 224 -9.76 11.57 18.08
CA ASP A 224 -10.45 12.50 17.18
C ASP A 224 -9.78 12.63 15.82
N ALA A 225 -8.68 11.92 15.60
CA ALA A 225 -8.05 11.82 14.28
C ALA A 225 -9.05 11.20 13.30
N VAL A 226 -9.16 11.81 12.12
CA VAL A 226 -10.16 11.42 11.11
C VAL A 226 -9.45 10.85 9.89
N ARG A 227 -9.97 9.74 9.38
CA ARG A 227 -9.39 9.06 8.21
C ARG A 227 -10.51 8.57 7.28
N ASP A 228 -10.15 8.49 6.02
CA ASP A 228 -10.92 7.79 4.98
C ASP A 228 -10.46 6.34 5.01
N TRP A 229 -11.33 5.44 5.50
CA TRP A 229 -11.02 4.01 5.59
C TRP A 229 -11.87 3.20 4.62
N GLY A 230 -11.23 2.33 3.84
CA GLY A 230 -11.91 1.40 2.95
C GLY A 230 -11.50 -0.04 3.20
N PHE A 231 -12.02 -0.95 2.39
CA PHE A 231 -11.70 -2.38 2.46
C PHE A 231 -10.55 -2.71 1.49
N ALA A 232 -9.51 -3.38 1.97
CA ALA A 232 -8.31 -3.68 1.18
C ALA A 232 -8.61 -4.48 -0.09
N GLY A 233 -9.61 -5.36 -0.05
CA GLY A 233 -10.01 -6.16 -1.23
C GLY A 233 -10.55 -5.30 -2.38
N ASP A 234 -11.13 -4.15 -2.08
CA ASP A 234 -11.59 -3.22 -3.12
C ASP A 234 -10.42 -2.43 -3.70
N TYR A 235 -9.48 -2.03 -2.84
CA TYR A 235 -8.32 -1.24 -3.27
C TYR A 235 -7.43 -1.99 -4.26
N VAL A 236 -7.25 -3.32 -4.05
CA VAL A 236 -6.42 -4.09 -4.99
C VAL A 236 -7.08 -4.18 -6.38
N ARG A 237 -8.41 -4.08 -6.45
CA ARG A 237 -9.11 -3.98 -7.74
C ARG A 237 -8.76 -2.68 -8.45
N ALA A 238 -8.68 -1.56 -7.72
CA ALA A 238 -8.22 -0.30 -8.32
C ALA A 238 -6.79 -0.42 -8.85
N MET A 239 -5.89 -1.03 -8.07
CA MET A 239 -4.50 -1.25 -8.52
C MET A 239 -4.45 -1.98 -9.86
N HIS A 240 -5.24 -3.05 -9.99
CA HIS A 240 -5.32 -3.83 -11.23
C HIS A 240 -5.89 -2.98 -12.38
N LEU A 241 -7.00 -2.27 -12.13
CA LEU A 241 -7.64 -1.44 -13.16
C LEU A 241 -6.69 -0.35 -13.70
N MET A 242 -5.85 0.22 -12.84
CA MET A 242 -4.88 1.25 -13.24
C MET A 242 -3.87 0.72 -14.27
N LEU A 243 -3.54 -0.57 -14.21
CA LEU A 243 -2.62 -1.18 -15.18
C LEU A 243 -3.33 -1.69 -16.44
N GLN A 244 -4.65 -1.57 -16.53
CA GLN A 244 -5.40 -2.00 -17.73
C GLN A 244 -5.75 -0.83 -18.65
N GLN A 245 -5.40 0.41 -18.27
CA GLN A 245 -5.70 1.61 -19.07
C GLN A 245 -4.74 1.74 -20.25
N ASP A 246 -5.17 2.46 -21.29
CA ASP A 246 -4.33 2.71 -22.47
C ASP A 246 -3.16 3.64 -22.14
N GLU A 247 -3.40 4.66 -21.28
CA GLU A 247 -2.40 5.66 -20.92
C GLU A 247 -2.08 5.58 -19.43
N PRO A 248 -0.80 5.69 -19.06
CA PRO A 248 -0.42 5.64 -17.65
C PRO A 248 -0.81 6.93 -16.91
N THR A 249 -1.60 6.77 -15.86
CA THR A 249 -2.13 7.89 -15.07
C THR A 249 -2.13 7.54 -13.58
N ASP A 250 -1.90 8.54 -12.74
CA ASP A 250 -1.94 8.38 -11.28
C ASP A 250 -3.36 8.68 -10.76
N TYR A 251 -3.78 7.95 -9.73
CA TYR A 251 -5.13 8.09 -9.14
C TYR A 251 -5.10 8.18 -7.63
N VAL A 252 -5.95 9.03 -7.08
CA VAL A 252 -6.33 9.01 -5.68
C VAL A 252 -7.35 7.88 -5.50
N VAL A 253 -7.07 6.98 -4.55
CA VAL A 253 -7.93 5.82 -4.28
C VAL A 253 -8.36 5.86 -2.80
N GLY A 254 -9.66 6.03 -2.57
CA GLY A 254 -10.26 6.09 -1.25
C GLY A 254 -11.77 5.98 -1.35
N THR A 255 -12.46 6.04 -0.23
CA THR A 255 -13.93 5.95 -0.20
C THR A 255 -14.60 7.32 -0.35
N GLY A 256 -13.91 8.38 0.02
CA GLY A 256 -14.47 9.72 0.14
C GLY A 256 -15.31 9.91 1.41
N GLN A 257 -15.27 8.94 2.32
CA GLN A 257 -16.02 8.99 3.58
C GLN A 257 -15.05 9.02 4.76
N MET A 258 -15.34 9.89 5.70
CA MET A 258 -14.46 10.14 6.85
C MET A 258 -15.05 9.54 8.12
N HIS A 259 -14.19 8.86 8.89
CA HIS A 259 -14.55 8.33 10.20
C HIS A 259 -13.44 8.62 11.19
N SER A 260 -13.81 8.86 12.43
CA SER A 260 -12.83 9.10 13.51
C SER A 260 -12.35 7.77 14.10
N VAL A 261 -11.21 7.82 14.79
CA VAL A 261 -10.75 6.67 15.58
C VAL A 261 -11.81 6.33 16.63
N ARG A 262 -12.47 7.34 17.17
CA ARG A 262 -13.58 7.18 18.15
C ARG A 262 -14.71 6.33 17.55
N ASP A 263 -15.07 6.57 16.29
CA ASP A 263 -16.10 5.77 15.61
C ASP A 263 -15.69 4.31 15.49
N ALA A 264 -14.42 4.07 15.10
CA ALA A 264 -13.90 2.70 14.97
C ALA A 264 -13.94 1.98 16.33
N VAL A 265 -13.59 2.68 17.40
CA VAL A 265 -13.67 2.15 18.78
C VAL A 265 -15.12 1.78 19.12
N ARG A 266 -16.02 2.75 18.91
CA ARG A 266 -17.45 2.55 19.22
C ARG A 266 -18.00 1.33 18.48
N TYR A 267 -17.79 1.25 17.17
CA TYR A 267 -18.29 0.13 16.37
C TYR A 267 -17.73 -1.21 16.83
N ALA A 268 -16.41 -1.26 17.09
CA ALA A 268 -15.78 -2.53 17.50
C ALA A 268 -16.31 -3.05 18.83
N PHE A 269 -16.52 -2.14 19.79
CA PHE A 269 -17.02 -2.53 21.12
C PHE A 269 -18.51 -2.86 21.08
N GLU A 270 -19.30 -2.14 20.29
CA GLU A 270 -20.72 -2.46 20.06
C GLU A 270 -20.88 -3.89 19.50
N CYS A 271 -20.00 -4.31 18.59
CA CYS A 271 -20.03 -5.66 18.00
C CYS A 271 -19.89 -6.78 19.05
N VAL A 272 -19.36 -6.48 20.23
CA VAL A 272 -19.17 -7.48 21.30
C VAL A 272 -19.98 -7.12 22.56
N ASP A 273 -20.97 -6.24 22.42
CA ASP A 273 -21.88 -5.81 23.50
C ASP A 273 -21.11 -5.27 24.73
N LEU A 274 -20.16 -4.35 24.50
CA LEU A 274 -19.41 -3.67 25.56
C LEU A 274 -19.46 -2.16 25.36
N ASP A 275 -19.46 -1.41 26.47
CA ASP A 275 -19.31 0.04 26.42
C ASP A 275 -17.81 0.37 26.42
N TRP A 276 -17.33 0.95 25.33
CA TRP A 276 -15.90 1.23 25.15
C TRP A 276 -15.35 2.20 26.21
N THR A 277 -16.19 3.07 26.78
CA THR A 277 -15.75 4.06 27.78
C THR A 277 -15.23 3.41 29.06
N ASP A 278 -15.65 2.18 29.34
CA ASP A 278 -15.16 1.41 30.50
C ASP A 278 -13.74 0.85 30.31
N TYR A 279 -13.26 0.77 29.05
CA TYR A 279 -12.04 0.01 28.73
C TYR A 279 -10.97 0.82 28.01
N VAL A 280 -11.32 1.93 27.35
CA VAL A 280 -10.37 2.69 26.55
C VAL A 280 -9.74 3.81 27.37
N VAL A 281 -8.41 3.85 27.35
CA VAL A 281 -7.61 4.85 28.08
C VAL A 281 -6.83 5.67 27.05
N ILE A 282 -6.89 7.00 27.17
CA ILE A 282 -6.11 7.89 26.32
C ILE A 282 -4.69 8.00 26.89
N ASP A 283 -3.70 7.63 26.12
CA ASP A 283 -2.30 7.70 26.50
C ASP A 283 -1.59 8.76 25.64
N PRO A 284 -1.21 9.91 26.24
CA PRO A 284 -0.50 10.96 25.48
C PRO A 284 0.80 10.51 24.84
N ALA A 285 1.45 9.46 25.38
CA ALA A 285 2.69 8.92 24.82
C ALA A 285 2.48 8.27 23.46
N LEU A 286 1.23 7.94 23.10
CA LEU A 286 0.90 7.33 21.83
C LEU A 286 0.50 8.35 20.75
N VAL A 287 0.50 9.65 21.07
CA VAL A 287 0.21 10.72 20.11
C VAL A 287 1.47 10.97 19.27
N ARG A 288 1.31 11.07 17.96
CA ARG A 288 2.44 11.27 17.02
C ARG A 288 3.07 12.64 17.17
N PRO A 289 4.40 12.77 16.98
CA PRO A 289 5.07 14.09 17.07
C PRO A 289 4.51 15.13 16.09
N ALA A 290 4.09 14.70 14.90
CA ALA A 290 3.49 15.57 13.89
C ALA A 290 2.23 14.89 13.36
N GLU A 291 1.12 15.13 14.02
CA GLU A 291 -0.16 14.50 13.70
C GLU A 291 -0.68 14.97 12.33
N VAL A 292 -1.29 14.06 11.60
CA VAL A 292 -2.06 14.37 10.41
C VAL A 292 -3.54 14.37 10.83
N GLU A 293 -4.17 15.54 10.76
CA GLU A 293 -5.51 15.72 11.32
C GLU A 293 -6.59 15.08 10.44
N VAL A 294 -6.62 15.41 9.14
CA VAL A 294 -7.68 14.97 8.23
C VAL A 294 -7.10 14.49 6.90
N LEU A 295 -7.47 13.28 6.52
CA LEU A 295 -7.20 12.75 5.17
C LEU A 295 -8.52 12.21 4.62
N CYS A 296 -8.95 12.76 3.49
CA CYS A 296 -10.19 12.39 2.79
C CYS A 296 -9.96 12.41 1.28
N ALA A 297 -10.27 11.32 0.61
CA ALA A 297 -10.02 11.17 -0.83
C ALA A 297 -11.06 11.94 -1.67
N ASP A 298 -10.57 12.63 -2.69
CA ASP A 298 -11.43 13.06 -3.80
C ASP A 298 -11.50 11.90 -4.80
N THR A 299 -12.59 11.18 -4.80
CA THR A 299 -12.73 9.93 -5.56
C THR A 299 -13.30 10.14 -6.97
N ARG A 300 -13.53 11.39 -7.39
CA ARG A 300 -14.17 11.67 -8.67
C ARG A 300 -13.45 11.00 -9.83
N ARG A 301 -12.14 11.16 -9.90
CA ARG A 301 -11.35 10.67 -11.03
C ARG A 301 -11.34 9.14 -11.11
N VAL A 302 -11.06 8.46 -10.00
CA VAL A 302 -10.98 6.99 -9.98
C VAL A 302 -12.34 6.38 -10.33
N ARG A 303 -13.46 7.04 -9.92
CA ARG A 303 -14.81 6.58 -10.25
C ARG A 303 -15.14 6.78 -11.72
N THR A 304 -14.85 7.97 -12.26
CA THR A 304 -15.25 8.29 -13.63
C THR A 304 -14.38 7.62 -14.68
N GLU A 305 -13.07 7.51 -14.45
CA GLU A 305 -12.15 6.96 -15.44
C GLU A 305 -11.98 5.45 -15.31
N LEU A 306 -11.92 4.91 -14.09
CA LEU A 306 -11.74 3.47 -13.88
C LEU A 306 -13.04 2.71 -13.60
N GLY A 307 -14.13 3.41 -13.32
CA GLY A 307 -15.39 2.77 -12.92
C GLY A 307 -15.27 2.06 -11.58
N TRP A 308 -14.38 2.56 -10.73
CA TRP A 308 -14.10 1.89 -9.46
C TRP A 308 -15.03 2.43 -8.34
N UNK A 309 -15.75 1.76 -7.75
CA UNK A 309 -16.50 2.04 -6.82
C UNK A 309 -16.10 1.35 -5.74
N GLY A 310 -15.43 1.70 -4.86
CA GLY A 310 -15.01 1.08 -3.65
C GLY A 310 -15.87 1.36 -2.44
#